data_47d3ee55d94631e92264ca9ab1fb3fe0
#
_entry.id   47d3ee55d94631e92264ca9ab1fb3fe0
#
_cell.length_a   1.000
_cell.length_b   1.000
_cell.length_c   1.000
_cell.angle_alpha   90.00
_cell.angle_beta   90.00
_cell.angle_gamma   90.00
#
_symmetry.space_group_name_H-M   'P 1'
#
loop_
_entity.id
_entity.type
_entity.pdbx_description
1 polymer ?
#
loop_
_entity_poly.entity_id
_entity_poly.type
_entity_poly.pdbx_seq_one_letter_code
_entity_poly.pdbx_strand_id
1 'polypeptide(L)'
;PTEGRTAGAQGVAEKVLAIVDAFRGRGVSGVAISTLGIVDPVAGKVIYAGSSIKDYTGFAPKALVEESTGIPCTVENDVNCAGLGEYWLGAGRGVRSLVCLTVGTDVGASILFNGRLWRGANYSAGEAGSMRLAGGRFGDLASVRRMVQRAAKAHGIAEELDGETVFAWARAGDADAVNAIAGLVAPLAEGIANICYMLNPERIVLGGAVMAERQYLAPRILADLEEAVPLPFRSATQLAFAELGNDAGLMGALYHFLQRRQDTQERMQNSGTGEAGKVR
;
A
#
# COMPACT_ATOMS: atom_id res chain seq x y z
N PRO A 1 -3.53 8.70 -16.49
CA PRO A 1 -4.56 7.72 -16.13
C PRO A 1 -4.39 6.45 -16.97
N THR A 2 -4.45 5.28 -16.34
CA THR A 2 -4.23 4.00 -17.06
C THR A 2 -5.46 3.57 -17.88
N GLU A 3 -6.64 4.21 -17.65
CA GLU A 3 -7.91 3.80 -18.29
C GLU A 3 -8.20 2.30 -18.16
N GLY A 4 -7.61 1.65 -17.16
CA GLY A 4 -7.70 0.19 -16.96
C GLY A 4 -9.13 -0.33 -16.83
N ARG A 5 -10.07 0.51 -16.38
CA ARG A 5 -11.50 0.13 -16.29
C ARG A 5 -12.13 -0.11 -17.67
N THR A 6 -11.71 0.61 -18.69
CA THR A 6 -12.27 0.54 -20.05
C THR A 6 -11.42 -0.30 -20.98
N ALA A 7 -10.08 -0.17 -20.90
CA ALA A 7 -9.14 -0.83 -21.81
C ALA A 7 -8.56 -2.15 -21.27
N GLY A 8 -8.84 -2.51 -20.01
CA GLY A 8 -8.39 -3.75 -19.40
C GLY A 8 -6.87 -3.89 -19.30
N ALA A 9 -6.39 -5.13 -19.14
CA ALA A 9 -4.97 -5.45 -19.05
C ALA A 9 -4.21 -5.04 -20.33
N GLN A 10 -4.83 -5.17 -21.50
CA GLN A 10 -4.20 -4.78 -22.76
C GLN A 10 -3.91 -3.29 -22.82
N GLY A 11 -4.85 -2.43 -22.44
CA GLY A 11 -4.62 -0.98 -22.44
C GLY A 11 -3.55 -0.56 -21.43
N VAL A 12 -3.44 -1.27 -20.30
CA VAL A 12 -2.33 -1.07 -19.37
C VAL A 12 -1.00 -1.49 -20.02
N ALA A 13 -0.95 -2.63 -20.70
CA ALA A 13 0.23 -3.11 -21.41
C ALA A 13 0.75 -2.09 -22.44
N GLU A 14 -0.13 -1.59 -23.29
CA GLU A 14 0.19 -0.58 -24.31
C GLU A 14 0.77 0.68 -23.69
N LYS A 15 0.20 1.17 -22.59
CA LYS A 15 0.70 2.37 -21.88
C LYS A 15 2.05 2.12 -21.20
N VAL A 16 2.26 0.94 -20.61
CA VAL A 16 3.55 0.58 -20.02
C VAL A 16 4.64 0.60 -21.09
N LEU A 17 4.41 -0.06 -22.23
CA LEU A 17 5.38 -0.09 -23.33
C LEU A 17 5.63 1.30 -23.92
N ALA A 18 4.60 2.13 -24.09
CA ALA A 18 4.74 3.49 -24.59
C ALA A 18 5.58 4.37 -23.64
N ILE A 19 5.42 4.21 -22.32
CA ILE A 19 6.26 4.91 -21.34
C ILE A 19 7.71 4.44 -21.45
N VAL A 20 7.95 3.12 -21.50
CA VAL A 20 9.31 2.58 -21.61
C VAL A 20 9.99 3.06 -22.90
N ASP A 21 9.26 3.06 -24.01
CA ASP A 21 9.76 3.56 -25.30
C ASP A 21 10.14 5.04 -25.27
N ALA A 22 9.35 5.88 -24.60
CA ALA A 22 9.63 7.31 -24.46
C ALA A 22 10.97 7.58 -23.72
N PHE A 23 11.47 6.62 -22.95
CA PHE A 23 12.74 6.71 -22.22
C PHE A 23 13.89 5.89 -22.83
N ARG A 24 13.63 5.08 -23.86
CA ARG A 24 14.62 4.12 -24.43
C ARG A 24 15.97 4.76 -24.79
N GLY A 25 15.97 5.98 -25.29
CA GLY A 25 17.21 6.69 -25.66
C GLY A 25 17.96 7.35 -24.50
N ARG A 26 17.50 7.21 -23.25
CA ARG A 26 18.03 7.92 -22.07
C ARG A 26 18.90 7.05 -21.16
N GLY A 27 19.38 5.89 -21.63
CA GLY A 27 20.24 5.00 -20.84
C GLY A 27 19.51 4.33 -19.66
N VAL A 28 18.25 3.98 -19.82
CA VAL A 28 17.44 3.30 -18.80
C VAL A 28 18.06 1.93 -18.49
N SER A 29 18.36 1.67 -17.22
CA SER A 29 18.97 0.43 -16.73
C SER A 29 17.96 -0.56 -16.12
N GLY A 30 16.69 -0.17 -16.03
CA GLY A 30 15.64 -1.02 -15.49
C GLY A 30 14.29 -0.32 -15.43
N VAL A 31 13.24 -1.12 -15.25
CA VAL A 31 11.86 -0.69 -15.09
C VAL A 31 11.32 -1.24 -13.76
N ALA A 32 10.68 -0.40 -12.98
CA ALA A 32 10.02 -0.78 -11.74
C ALA A 32 8.52 -0.45 -11.84
N ILE A 33 7.67 -1.43 -11.60
CA ILE A 33 6.22 -1.29 -11.74
C ILE A 33 5.54 -1.50 -10.39
N SER A 34 4.77 -0.50 -9.98
CA SER A 34 3.81 -0.58 -8.87
C SER A 34 2.43 -0.84 -9.45
N THR A 35 1.73 -1.89 -8.99
CA THR A 35 0.44 -2.29 -9.57
C THR A 35 -0.53 -2.82 -8.53
N LEU A 36 -1.82 -2.73 -8.83
CA LEU A 36 -2.86 -3.32 -7.99
C LEU A 36 -2.84 -4.87 -8.05
N GLY A 37 -3.42 -5.49 -7.02
CA GLY A 37 -3.62 -6.93 -6.94
C GLY A 37 -2.52 -7.68 -6.19
N ILE A 38 -2.70 -8.98 -5.99
CA ILE A 38 -1.69 -9.85 -5.40
C ILE A 38 -0.66 -10.18 -6.49
N VAL A 39 0.60 -9.84 -6.22
CA VAL A 39 1.70 -9.97 -7.18
C VAL A 39 2.67 -11.05 -6.74
N ASP A 40 3.02 -11.97 -7.64
CA ASP A 40 4.23 -12.77 -7.52
C ASP A 40 5.43 -11.93 -7.98
N PRO A 41 6.27 -11.42 -7.07
CA PRO A 41 7.37 -10.54 -7.44
C PRO A 41 8.56 -11.28 -8.09
N VAL A 42 8.58 -12.61 -8.03
CA VAL A 42 9.60 -13.43 -8.69
C VAL A 42 9.25 -13.58 -10.17
N ALA A 43 8.03 -14.03 -10.45
CA ALA A 43 7.52 -14.13 -11.81
C ALA A 43 7.19 -12.75 -12.41
N GLY A 44 6.98 -11.72 -11.58
CA GLY A 44 6.53 -10.39 -12.02
C GLY A 44 5.14 -10.42 -12.64
N LYS A 45 4.22 -11.17 -12.01
CA LYS A 45 2.89 -11.49 -12.52
C LYS A 45 1.82 -11.19 -11.47
N VAL A 46 0.70 -10.63 -11.91
CA VAL A 46 -0.50 -10.47 -11.07
C VAL A 46 -1.18 -11.82 -10.96
N ILE A 47 -1.17 -12.44 -9.77
CA ILE A 47 -1.78 -13.76 -9.54
C ILE A 47 -3.27 -13.66 -9.21
N TYR A 48 -3.69 -12.52 -8.66
CA TYR A 48 -5.09 -12.22 -8.40
C TYR A 48 -5.33 -10.72 -8.43
N ALA A 49 -6.38 -10.29 -9.10
CA ALA A 49 -6.92 -8.94 -9.03
C ALA A 49 -8.44 -9.01 -8.97
N GLY A 50 -9.06 -8.10 -8.23
CA GLY A 50 -10.50 -7.92 -8.26
C GLY A 50 -10.98 -7.42 -9.63
N SER A 51 -12.23 -7.04 -9.72
CA SER A 51 -12.87 -6.60 -10.99
C SER A 51 -12.51 -5.18 -11.44
N SER A 52 -11.55 -4.52 -10.78
CA SER A 52 -11.20 -3.12 -11.07
C SER A 52 -10.58 -2.92 -12.46
N ILE A 53 -9.83 -3.90 -12.95
CA ILE A 53 -9.28 -3.93 -14.30
C ILE A 53 -9.65 -5.29 -14.94
N LYS A 54 -10.29 -5.23 -16.10
CA LYS A 54 -10.67 -6.44 -16.83
C LYS A 54 -9.43 -7.25 -17.25
N ASP A 55 -9.50 -8.57 -17.14
CA ASP A 55 -8.46 -9.52 -17.54
C ASP A 55 -7.08 -9.28 -16.88
N TYR A 56 -7.07 -8.68 -15.66
CA TYR A 56 -5.82 -8.34 -14.99
C TYR A 56 -5.21 -9.50 -14.21
N THR A 57 -6.01 -10.45 -13.76
CA THR A 57 -5.51 -11.72 -13.21
C THR A 57 -4.76 -12.50 -14.27
N GLY A 58 -3.51 -12.82 -14.02
CA GLY A 58 -2.63 -13.47 -14.99
C GLY A 58 -1.78 -12.52 -15.83
N PHE A 59 -2.01 -11.20 -15.78
CA PHE A 59 -1.17 -10.22 -16.45
C PHE A 59 0.26 -10.26 -15.92
N ALA A 60 1.24 -10.32 -16.83
CA ALA A 60 2.66 -10.49 -16.53
C ALA A 60 3.48 -9.29 -17.06
N PRO A 61 3.40 -8.11 -16.43
CA PRO A 61 4.06 -6.90 -16.90
C PRO A 61 5.59 -7.01 -16.94
N LYS A 62 6.21 -7.85 -16.10
CA LYS A 62 7.64 -8.10 -16.17
C LYS A 62 8.03 -8.76 -17.50
N ALA A 63 7.39 -9.88 -17.83
CA ALA A 63 7.66 -10.58 -19.09
C ALA A 63 7.39 -9.67 -20.29
N LEU A 64 6.27 -8.94 -20.27
CA LEU A 64 5.93 -7.97 -21.30
C LEU A 64 7.05 -6.97 -21.58
N VAL A 65 7.59 -6.35 -20.53
CA VAL A 65 8.66 -5.35 -20.67
C VAL A 65 9.96 -6.00 -21.11
N GLU A 66 10.38 -7.09 -20.45
CA GLU A 66 11.67 -7.75 -20.71
C GLU A 66 11.72 -8.34 -22.13
N GLU A 67 10.66 -8.99 -22.60
CA GLU A 67 10.58 -9.57 -23.95
C GLU A 67 10.51 -8.50 -25.05
N SER A 68 9.78 -7.39 -24.79
CA SER A 68 9.63 -6.33 -25.79
C SER A 68 10.83 -5.41 -25.90
N THR A 69 11.63 -5.26 -24.84
CA THR A 69 12.63 -4.19 -24.74
C THR A 69 14.04 -4.67 -24.37
N GLY A 70 14.18 -5.86 -23.79
CA GLY A 70 15.42 -6.36 -23.21
C GLY A 70 15.82 -5.66 -21.89
N ILE A 71 14.99 -4.75 -21.37
CA ILE A 71 15.28 -3.99 -20.14
C ILE A 71 14.77 -4.76 -18.93
N PRO A 72 15.63 -5.01 -17.90
CA PRO A 72 15.20 -5.69 -16.67
C PRO A 72 14.01 -5.00 -16.01
N CYS A 73 13.04 -5.79 -15.56
CA CYS A 73 11.82 -5.27 -14.93
C CYS A 73 11.52 -5.95 -13.60
N THR A 74 11.02 -5.17 -12.64
CA THR A 74 10.43 -5.68 -11.39
C THR A 74 9.01 -5.19 -11.23
N VAL A 75 8.19 -6.00 -10.58
CA VAL A 75 6.77 -5.70 -10.34
C VAL A 75 6.47 -5.99 -8.87
N GLU A 76 5.75 -5.09 -8.22
CA GLU A 76 5.29 -5.25 -6.85
C GLU A 76 3.89 -4.63 -6.69
N ASN A 77 3.16 -5.08 -5.66
CA ASN A 77 1.86 -4.51 -5.30
C ASN A 77 2.00 -3.03 -4.88
N ASP A 78 0.98 -2.22 -5.16
CA ASP A 78 0.97 -0.77 -4.93
C ASP A 78 1.06 -0.39 -3.45
N VAL A 79 0.37 -1.10 -2.56
CA VAL A 79 0.44 -0.88 -1.11
C VAL A 79 1.81 -1.33 -0.57
N ASN A 80 2.35 -2.42 -1.07
CA ASN A 80 3.70 -2.88 -0.75
C ASN A 80 4.75 -1.85 -1.19
N CYS A 81 4.60 -1.29 -2.38
CA CYS A 81 5.44 -0.20 -2.85
C CYS A 81 5.31 1.04 -1.94
N ALA A 82 4.09 1.43 -1.56
CA ALA A 82 3.91 2.56 -0.68
C ALA A 82 4.66 2.38 0.66
N GLY A 83 4.54 1.20 1.27
CA GLY A 83 5.28 0.88 2.50
C GLY A 83 6.79 0.85 2.33
N LEU A 84 7.29 0.33 1.22
CA LEU A 84 8.73 0.37 0.90
C LEU A 84 9.24 1.80 0.71
N GLY A 85 8.46 2.66 0.05
CA GLY A 85 8.78 4.07 -0.11
C GLY A 85 8.87 4.79 1.22
N GLU A 86 7.85 4.66 2.06
CA GLU A 86 7.81 5.24 3.40
C GLU A 86 8.94 4.68 4.30
N TYR A 87 9.29 3.41 4.18
CA TYR A 87 10.43 2.82 4.87
C TYR A 87 11.76 3.45 4.43
N TRP A 88 11.95 3.64 3.14
CA TRP A 88 13.21 4.12 2.58
C TRP A 88 13.42 5.61 2.79
N LEU A 89 12.42 6.43 2.47
CA LEU A 89 12.55 7.89 2.37
C LEU A 89 11.57 8.68 3.23
N GLY A 90 10.52 8.04 3.77
CA GLY A 90 9.42 8.71 4.47
C GLY A 90 9.36 8.42 5.97
N ALA A 91 8.14 8.39 6.49
CA ALA A 91 7.83 8.26 7.92
C ALA A 91 8.26 6.91 8.54
N GLY A 92 8.58 5.91 7.72
CA GLY A 92 9.03 4.58 8.16
C GLY A 92 10.53 4.44 8.34
N ARG A 93 11.33 5.49 8.16
CA ARG A 93 12.79 5.42 8.27
C ARG A 93 13.26 5.05 9.67
N GLY A 94 14.32 4.24 9.72
CA GLY A 94 15.07 3.95 10.95
C GLY A 94 14.45 2.91 11.87
N VAL A 95 13.36 2.22 11.48
CA VAL A 95 12.77 1.15 12.26
C VAL A 95 13.07 -0.21 11.65
N ARG A 96 13.05 -1.27 12.47
CA ARG A 96 13.24 -2.65 12.01
C ARG A 96 11.93 -3.32 11.62
N SER A 97 10.82 -2.91 12.20
CA SER A 97 9.49 -3.43 11.88
C SER A 97 8.51 -2.30 11.62
N LEU A 98 7.84 -2.36 10.47
CA LEU A 98 6.92 -1.37 9.98
C LEU A 98 5.65 -2.04 9.45
N VAL A 99 4.49 -1.49 9.77
CA VAL A 99 3.26 -1.72 9.01
C VAL A 99 2.83 -0.39 8.41
N CYS A 100 2.67 -0.35 7.09
CA CYS A 100 2.11 0.82 6.42
C CYS A 100 0.67 0.49 6.01
N LEU A 101 -0.29 1.27 6.50
CA LEU A 101 -1.71 1.18 6.17
C LEU A 101 -2.07 2.28 5.17
N THR A 102 -2.70 1.93 4.07
CA THR A 102 -3.28 2.89 3.13
C THR A 102 -4.80 2.90 3.28
N VAL A 103 -5.36 4.06 3.61
CA VAL A 103 -6.80 4.25 3.82
C VAL A 103 -7.39 5.05 2.66
N GLY A 104 -8.26 4.41 1.89
CA GLY A 104 -8.90 5.00 0.72
C GLY A 104 -10.30 4.45 0.51
N THR A 105 -10.58 3.93 -0.68
CA THR A 105 -11.83 3.20 -1.00
C THR A 105 -11.91 1.85 -0.30
N ASP A 106 -10.78 1.32 0.09
CA ASP A 106 -10.57 0.13 0.92
C ASP A 106 -9.38 0.41 1.85
N VAL A 107 -9.01 -0.55 2.70
CA VAL A 107 -7.79 -0.51 3.52
C VAL A 107 -6.82 -1.57 3.03
N GLY A 108 -5.62 -1.13 2.66
CA GLY A 108 -4.51 -2.02 2.35
C GLY A 108 -3.42 -1.92 3.42
N ALA A 109 -2.59 -2.96 3.54
CA ALA A 109 -1.41 -2.91 4.40
C ALA A 109 -0.19 -3.51 3.70
N SER A 110 0.98 -3.01 4.08
CA SER A 110 2.25 -3.68 3.82
C SER A 110 2.99 -3.91 5.13
N ILE A 111 3.66 -5.03 5.23
CA ILE A 111 4.38 -5.47 6.44
C ILE A 111 5.86 -5.59 6.09
N LEU A 112 6.71 -4.89 6.83
CA LEU A 112 8.15 -4.90 6.60
C LEU A 112 8.91 -5.30 7.88
N PHE A 113 9.89 -6.18 7.70
CA PHE A 113 10.88 -6.52 8.73
C PHE A 113 12.28 -6.30 8.17
N ASN A 114 13.08 -5.50 8.86
CA ASN A 114 14.45 -5.16 8.46
C ASN A 114 14.54 -4.66 6.99
N GLY A 115 13.57 -3.83 6.59
CA GLY A 115 13.50 -3.25 5.25
C GLY A 115 13.04 -4.20 4.15
N ARG A 116 12.64 -5.43 4.49
CA ARG A 116 12.14 -6.42 3.54
C ARG A 116 10.65 -6.68 3.76
N LEU A 117 9.90 -6.74 2.69
CA LEU A 117 8.47 -7.07 2.72
C LEU A 117 8.24 -8.50 3.21
N TRP A 118 7.33 -8.63 4.16
CA TRP A 118 6.72 -9.90 4.52
C TRP A 118 5.49 -10.14 3.65
N ARG A 119 5.60 -11.05 2.69
CA ARG A 119 4.54 -11.32 1.70
C ARG A 119 3.67 -12.52 2.04
N GLY A 120 4.03 -13.26 3.12
CA GLY A 120 3.34 -14.50 3.47
C GLY A 120 3.62 -15.65 2.50
N ALA A 121 2.83 -16.71 2.61
CA ALA A 121 3.05 -17.96 1.87
C ALA A 121 2.71 -17.85 0.36
N ASN A 122 1.78 -16.97 0.00
CA ASN A 122 1.24 -16.82 -1.36
C ASN A 122 1.15 -15.36 -1.81
N TYR A 123 2.01 -14.50 -1.25
CA TYR A 123 2.10 -13.06 -1.55
C TYR A 123 0.89 -12.22 -1.11
N SER A 124 -0.04 -12.76 -0.31
CA SER A 124 -1.24 -12.05 0.15
C SER A 124 -1.15 -11.52 1.59
N ALA A 125 0.02 -11.55 2.22
CA ALA A 125 0.17 -10.87 3.51
C ALA A 125 -0.04 -9.36 3.33
N GLY A 126 -0.72 -8.73 4.29
CA GLY A 126 -1.07 -7.32 4.20
C GLY A 126 -2.48 -7.04 3.65
N GLU A 127 -3.25 -8.05 3.28
CA GLU A 127 -4.67 -7.92 2.91
C GLU A 127 -5.55 -7.56 4.13
N ALA A 128 -5.12 -6.52 4.89
CA ALA A 128 -5.73 -6.11 6.15
C ALA A 128 -7.20 -5.69 5.98
N GLY A 129 -7.56 -5.09 4.84
CA GLY A 129 -8.93 -4.73 4.54
C GLY A 129 -9.90 -5.90 4.58
N SER A 130 -9.41 -7.13 4.43
CA SER A 130 -10.21 -8.35 4.49
C SER A 130 -10.46 -8.87 5.92
N MET A 131 -9.76 -8.33 6.93
CA MET A 131 -10.00 -8.67 8.33
C MET A 131 -11.45 -8.43 8.72
N ARG A 132 -11.97 -9.29 9.61
CA ARG A 132 -13.32 -9.13 10.18
C ARG A 132 -13.24 -8.40 11.51
N LEU A 133 -13.92 -7.27 11.60
CA LEU A 133 -14.17 -6.52 12.83
C LEU A 133 -15.62 -6.75 13.29
N ALA A 134 -15.96 -6.25 14.47
CA ALA A 134 -17.30 -6.46 15.05
C ALA A 134 -18.45 -6.00 14.14
N GLY A 135 -18.26 -4.99 13.32
CA GLY A 135 -19.31 -4.44 12.43
C GLY A 135 -19.24 -4.92 10.98
N GLY A 136 -18.26 -5.74 10.59
CA GLY A 136 -18.09 -6.18 9.20
C GLY A 136 -16.63 -6.30 8.75
N ARG A 137 -16.40 -6.13 7.45
CA ARG A 137 -15.05 -6.15 6.89
C ARG A 137 -14.33 -4.82 7.17
N PHE A 138 -13.07 -4.89 7.61
CA PHE A 138 -12.28 -3.70 7.99
C PHE A 138 -12.25 -2.64 6.88
N GLY A 139 -11.94 -3.04 5.65
CA GLY A 139 -11.89 -2.12 4.52
C GLY A 139 -13.22 -1.50 4.14
N ASP A 140 -14.36 -2.17 4.44
CA ASP A 140 -15.68 -1.56 4.24
C ASP A 140 -15.99 -0.55 5.34
N LEU A 141 -15.63 -0.85 6.59
CA LEU A 141 -15.96 -0.02 7.76
C LEU A 141 -15.10 1.25 7.81
N ALA A 142 -13.78 1.11 7.61
CA ALA A 142 -12.78 2.17 7.73
C ALA A 142 -12.44 2.84 6.39
N SER A 143 -13.33 2.83 5.39
CA SER A 143 -13.10 3.44 4.11
C SER A 143 -13.69 4.85 3.99
N VAL A 144 -13.01 5.70 3.23
CA VAL A 144 -13.52 7.04 2.84
C VAL A 144 -14.86 6.92 2.14
N ARG A 145 -15.01 5.93 1.25
CA ARG A 145 -16.28 5.66 0.58
C ARG A 145 -17.43 5.48 1.58
N ARG A 146 -17.21 4.72 2.65
CA ARG A 146 -18.25 4.48 3.66
C ARG A 146 -18.56 5.71 4.49
N MET A 147 -17.53 6.49 4.83
CA MET A 147 -17.67 7.78 5.51
C MET A 147 -18.55 8.73 4.69
N VAL A 148 -18.23 8.91 3.43
CA VAL A 148 -18.99 9.77 2.50
C VAL A 148 -20.44 9.29 2.35
N GLN A 149 -20.66 7.98 2.18
CA GLN A 149 -22.02 7.41 2.11
C GLN A 149 -22.85 7.65 3.39
N ARG A 150 -22.22 7.62 4.57
CA ARG A 150 -22.89 7.93 5.84
C ARG A 150 -23.32 9.40 5.89
N ALA A 151 -22.40 10.32 5.54
CA ALA A 151 -22.68 11.74 5.51
C ALA A 151 -23.79 12.07 4.47
N ALA A 152 -23.67 11.57 3.25
CA ALA A 152 -24.67 11.77 2.20
C ALA A 152 -26.06 11.28 2.62
N LYS A 153 -26.12 10.09 3.24
CA LYS A 153 -27.39 9.54 3.74
C LYS A 153 -28.03 10.41 4.84
N ALA A 154 -27.22 10.92 5.77
CA ALA A 154 -27.71 11.76 6.86
C ALA A 154 -28.25 13.10 6.35
N HIS A 155 -27.62 13.66 5.33
CA HIS A 155 -28.04 14.91 4.70
C HIS A 155 -29.09 14.75 3.57
N GLY A 156 -29.51 13.52 3.27
CA GLY A 156 -30.48 13.25 2.18
C GLY A 156 -29.93 13.60 0.77
N ILE A 157 -28.60 13.56 0.60
CA ILE A 157 -27.93 13.90 -0.66
C ILE A 157 -27.90 12.64 -1.55
N ALA A 158 -28.44 12.76 -2.76
CA ALA A 158 -28.41 11.74 -3.79
C ALA A 158 -27.26 11.93 -4.80
N GLU A 159 -26.67 13.12 -4.80
CA GLU A 159 -25.59 13.49 -5.71
C GLU A 159 -24.22 13.03 -5.20
N GLU A 160 -23.19 13.15 -6.03
CA GLU A 160 -21.83 12.75 -5.68
C GLU A 160 -21.27 13.72 -4.61
N LEU A 161 -20.91 13.18 -3.46
CA LEU A 161 -20.30 13.89 -2.34
C LEU A 161 -18.84 13.41 -2.22
N ASP A 162 -17.91 14.33 -1.98
CA ASP A 162 -16.51 14.01 -1.73
C ASP A 162 -16.14 14.05 -0.23
N GLY A 163 -14.97 13.52 0.09
CA GLY A 163 -14.48 13.47 1.46
C GLY A 163 -14.11 14.85 2.01
N GLU A 164 -13.60 15.76 1.19
CA GLU A 164 -13.17 17.10 1.61
C GLU A 164 -14.37 17.91 2.11
N THR A 165 -15.51 17.81 1.45
CA THR A 165 -16.77 18.42 1.87
C THR A 165 -17.22 17.89 3.22
N VAL A 166 -17.14 16.58 3.48
CA VAL A 166 -17.50 16.01 4.78
C VAL A 166 -16.60 16.55 5.89
N PHE A 167 -15.29 16.67 5.66
CA PHE A 167 -14.40 17.28 6.64
C PHE A 167 -14.65 18.78 6.84
N ALA A 168 -15.01 19.52 5.77
CA ALA A 168 -15.38 20.92 5.89
C ALA A 168 -16.62 21.11 6.77
N TRP A 169 -17.67 20.30 6.60
CA TRP A 169 -18.87 20.32 7.44
C TRP A 169 -18.55 19.97 8.89
N ALA A 170 -17.73 18.95 9.11
CA ALA A 170 -17.33 18.57 10.48
C ALA A 170 -16.56 19.70 11.18
N ARG A 171 -15.69 20.42 10.46
CA ARG A 171 -15.01 21.61 11.01
C ARG A 171 -15.97 22.76 11.29
N ALA A 172 -17.06 22.86 10.55
CA ALA A 172 -18.13 23.82 10.81
C ALA A 172 -19.08 23.43 11.96
N GLY A 173 -18.87 22.26 12.55
CA GLY A 173 -19.66 21.78 13.70
C GLY A 173 -20.87 20.93 13.31
N ASP A 174 -20.97 20.48 12.07
CA ASP A 174 -22.05 19.60 11.62
C ASP A 174 -21.95 18.24 12.30
N ALA A 175 -22.98 17.87 13.08
CA ALA A 175 -22.97 16.66 13.90
C ALA A 175 -22.99 15.38 13.06
N ASP A 176 -23.68 15.38 11.91
CA ASP A 176 -23.78 14.21 11.04
C ASP A 176 -22.46 13.93 10.34
N ALA A 177 -21.77 14.98 9.89
CA ALA A 177 -20.41 14.87 9.33
C ALA A 177 -19.39 14.37 10.40
N VAL A 178 -19.46 14.90 11.62
CA VAL A 178 -18.65 14.43 12.76
C VAL A 178 -18.89 12.94 13.02
N ASN A 179 -20.16 12.51 13.06
CA ASN A 179 -20.55 11.11 13.25
C ASN A 179 -20.09 10.21 12.08
N ALA A 180 -20.17 10.71 10.84
CA ALA A 180 -19.68 9.98 9.68
C ALA A 180 -18.17 9.72 9.75
N ILE A 181 -17.39 10.73 10.19
CA ILE A 181 -15.93 10.61 10.40
C ILE A 181 -15.62 9.69 11.59
N ALA A 182 -16.35 9.81 12.71
CA ALA A 182 -16.18 8.89 13.83
C ALA A 182 -16.41 7.43 13.40
N GLY A 183 -17.37 7.19 12.50
CA GLY A 183 -17.61 5.89 11.90
C GLY A 183 -16.50 5.37 10.98
N LEU A 184 -15.53 6.20 10.59
CA LEU A 184 -14.28 5.79 9.94
C LEU A 184 -13.18 5.55 10.99
N VAL A 185 -13.07 6.45 11.97
CA VAL A 185 -12.00 6.45 12.98
C VAL A 185 -12.08 5.22 13.88
N ALA A 186 -13.24 4.91 14.45
CA ALA A 186 -13.39 3.81 15.39
C ALA A 186 -12.98 2.44 14.80
N PRO A 187 -13.49 1.99 13.62
CA PRO A 187 -13.00 0.75 13.03
C PRO A 187 -11.54 0.83 12.55
N LEU A 188 -11.02 2.01 12.21
CA LEU A 188 -9.60 2.16 11.89
C LEU A 188 -8.74 1.91 13.14
N ALA A 189 -9.11 2.47 14.28
CA ALA A 189 -8.44 2.24 15.56
C ALA A 189 -8.52 0.76 16.00
N GLU A 190 -9.70 0.10 15.84
CA GLU A 190 -9.86 -1.33 16.11
C GLU A 190 -8.91 -2.18 15.25
N GLY A 191 -8.83 -1.88 13.94
CA GLY A 191 -7.91 -2.59 13.04
C GLY A 191 -6.44 -2.37 13.39
N ILE A 192 -6.05 -1.14 13.75
CA ILE A 192 -4.70 -0.83 14.23
C ILE A 192 -4.40 -1.57 15.54
N ALA A 193 -5.34 -1.63 16.48
CA ALA A 193 -5.18 -2.36 17.73
C ALA A 193 -4.91 -3.85 17.48
N ASN A 194 -5.65 -4.48 16.57
CA ASN A 194 -5.44 -5.86 16.18
C ASN A 194 -4.03 -6.09 15.56
N ILE A 195 -3.54 -5.14 14.78
CA ILE A 195 -2.18 -5.17 14.23
C ILE A 195 -1.13 -5.05 15.35
N CYS A 196 -1.34 -4.16 16.32
CA CYS A 196 -0.47 -4.03 17.48
C CYS A 196 -0.39 -5.34 18.27
N TYR A 197 -1.52 -6.02 18.50
CA TYR A 197 -1.55 -7.29 19.22
C TYR A 197 -0.91 -8.44 18.46
N MET A 198 -1.04 -8.48 17.13
CA MET A 198 -0.51 -9.59 16.32
C MET A 198 0.96 -9.43 15.94
N LEU A 199 1.36 -8.22 15.56
CA LEU A 199 2.67 -7.96 14.96
C LEU A 199 3.58 -7.13 15.86
N ASN A 200 3.00 -6.33 16.77
CA ASN A 200 3.72 -5.42 17.65
C ASN A 200 4.86 -4.67 16.94
N PRO A 201 4.56 -3.95 15.82
CA PRO A 201 5.60 -3.31 15.05
C PRO A 201 6.16 -2.09 15.78
N GLU A 202 7.42 -1.73 15.53
CA GLU A 202 8.01 -0.47 16.05
C GLU A 202 7.26 0.76 15.53
N ARG A 203 6.71 0.69 14.31
CA ARG A 203 5.94 1.81 13.73
C ARG A 203 4.78 1.33 12.87
N ILE A 204 3.66 2.06 12.97
CA ILE A 204 2.56 1.99 12.01
C ILE A 204 2.50 3.33 11.29
N VAL A 205 2.60 3.33 9.96
CA VAL A 205 2.46 4.52 9.10
C VAL A 205 1.09 4.50 8.47
N LEU A 206 0.32 5.57 8.67
CA LEU A 206 -0.99 5.78 8.03
C LEU A 206 -0.82 6.63 6.78
N GLY A 207 -1.17 6.07 5.64
CA GLY A 207 -1.16 6.71 4.33
C GLY A 207 -2.54 6.69 3.67
N GLY A 208 -2.58 7.15 2.43
CA GLY A 208 -3.80 7.33 1.64
C GLY A 208 -4.27 8.79 1.65
N ALA A 209 -5.05 9.18 0.64
CA ALA A 209 -5.44 10.57 0.41
C ALA A 209 -6.15 11.21 1.62
N VAL A 210 -6.94 10.44 2.37
CA VAL A 210 -7.66 10.94 3.56
C VAL A 210 -6.71 11.43 4.66
N MET A 211 -5.45 11.00 4.67
CA MET A 211 -4.46 11.44 5.66
C MET A 211 -3.95 12.87 5.39
N ALA A 212 -4.36 13.51 4.29
CA ALA A 212 -4.25 14.97 4.14
C ALA A 212 -5.00 15.69 5.29
N GLU A 213 -6.07 15.08 5.80
CA GLU A 213 -6.86 15.57 6.94
C GLU A 213 -6.29 15.12 8.31
N ARG A 214 -5.01 14.77 8.39
CA ARG A 214 -4.35 14.25 9.60
C ARG A 214 -4.50 15.15 10.82
N GLN A 215 -4.57 16.47 10.64
CA GLN A 215 -4.77 17.41 11.76
C GLN A 215 -6.12 17.17 12.46
N TYR A 216 -7.16 16.79 11.71
CA TYR A 216 -8.46 16.44 12.24
C TYR A 216 -8.52 15.00 12.74
N LEU A 217 -7.89 14.07 12.02
CA LEU A 217 -7.97 12.62 12.27
C LEU A 217 -7.05 12.15 13.41
N ALA A 218 -5.81 12.67 13.47
CA ALA A 218 -4.79 12.14 14.39
C ALA A 218 -5.22 12.15 15.87
N PRO A 219 -5.74 13.26 16.44
CA PRO A 219 -6.13 13.26 17.84
C PRO A 219 -7.27 12.26 18.14
N ARG A 220 -8.15 12.03 17.18
CA ARG A 220 -9.27 11.08 17.33
C ARG A 220 -8.80 9.63 17.25
N ILE A 221 -7.97 9.31 16.26
CA ILE A 221 -7.38 7.98 16.13
C ILE A 221 -6.55 7.63 17.39
N LEU A 222 -5.75 8.58 17.89
CA LEU A 222 -4.95 8.37 19.07
C LEU A 222 -5.82 8.16 20.32
N ALA A 223 -6.90 8.92 20.49
CA ALA A 223 -7.82 8.75 21.61
C ALA A 223 -8.47 7.36 21.62
N ASP A 224 -8.98 6.91 20.47
CA ASP A 224 -9.60 5.58 20.35
C ASP A 224 -8.57 4.46 20.55
N LEU A 225 -7.32 4.66 20.10
CA LEU A 225 -6.22 3.70 20.33
C LEU A 225 -5.80 3.67 21.80
N GLU A 226 -5.85 4.79 22.51
CA GLU A 226 -5.56 4.85 23.94
C GLU A 226 -6.54 4.04 24.77
N GLU A 227 -7.79 4.02 24.36
CA GLU A 227 -8.83 3.20 24.97
C GLU A 227 -8.68 1.72 24.58
N ALA A 228 -8.39 1.43 23.32
CA ALA A 228 -8.34 0.07 22.78
C ALA A 228 -7.07 -0.71 23.11
N VAL A 229 -5.91 -0.04 23.28
CA VAL A 229 -4.60 -0.69 23.43
C VAL A 229 -3.94 -0.30 24.75
N PRO A 230 -3.81 -1.24 25.71
CA PRO A 230 -3.11 -0.98 26.98
C PRO A 230 -1.65 -0.53 26.78
N LEU A 231 -1.15 0.29 27.70
CA LEU A 231 0.16 0.93 27.69
C LEU A 231 1.33 0.00 27.33
N PRO A 232 1.45 -1.25 27.86
CA PRO A 232 2.58 -2.12 27.55
C PRO A 232 2.70 -2.45 26.05
N PHE A 233 1.58 -2.56 25.35
CA PHE A 233 1.57 -2.85 23.90
C PHE A 233 1.73 -1.57 23.08
N ARG A 234 1.05 -0.49 23.47
CA ARG A 234 1.09 0.80 22.78
C ARG A 234 2.44 1.49 22.87
N SER A 235 3.14 1.38 24.01
CA SER A 235 4.44 2.03 24.21
C SER A 235 5.54 1.54 23.27
N ALA A 236 5.39 0.35 22.70
CA ALA A 236 6.33 -0.22 21.73
C ALA A 236 6.06 0.22 20.29
N THR A 237 4.82 0.63 19.99
CA THR A 237 4.39 0.97 18.62
C THR A 237 4.16 2.48 18.46
N GLN A 238 4.90 3.11 17.59
CA GLN A 238 4.72 4.51 17.24
C GLN A 238 3.78 4.66 16.04
N LEU A 239 2.71 5.46 16.18
CA LEU A 239 1.86 5.85 15.05
C LEU A 239 2.47 7.06 14.35
N ALA A 240 2.61 7.00 13.03
CA ALA A 240 3.09 8.07 12.17
C ALA A 240 2.18 8.23 10.95
N PHE A 241 2.32 9.35 10.24
CA PHE A 241 1.57 9.63 9.02
C PHE A 241 2.53 9.68 7.84
N ALA A 242 2.10 9.14 6.70
CA ALA A 242 2.88 9.09 5.47
C ALA A 242 3.39 10.48 5.06
N GLU A 243 4.64 10.54 4.61
CA GLU A 243 5.33 11.77 4.22
C GLU A 243 5.44 11.93 2.70
N LEU A 244 5.45 10.81 1.95
CA LEU A 244 5.72 10.84 0.50
C LEU A 244 4.46 11.03 -0.36
N GLY A 245 3.26 10.94 0.23
CA GLY A 245 2.02 11.11 -0.51
C GLY A 245 1.94 10.19 -1.74
N ASN A 246 1.63 10.77 -2.91
CA ASN A 246 1.50 10.01 -4.17
C ASN A 246 2.82 9.44 -4.69
N ASP A 247 3.98 9.95 -4.24
CA ASP A 247 5.29 9.46 -4.69
C ASP A 247 5.72 8.18 -3.96
N ALA A 248 5.05 7.82 -2.86
CA ALA A 248 5.40 6.64 -2.05
C ALA A 248 5.46 5.36 -2.90
N GLY A 249 4.46 5.14 -3.77
CA GLY A 249 4.42 3.98 -4.66
C GLY A 249 5.57 3.94 -5.67
N LEU A 250 5.93 5.08 -6.24
CA LEU A 250 7.04 5.19 -7.20
C LEU A 250 8.39 4.98 -6.53
N MET A 251 8.61 5.62 -5.37
CA MET A 251 9.84 5.46 -4.60
C MET A 251 10.01 4.04 -4.10
N GLY A 252 8.92 3.41 -3.65
CA GLY A 252 8.95 2.01 -3.22
C GLY A 252 9.19 1.01 -4.34
N ALA A 253 8.61 1.23 -5.51
CA ALA A 253 8.88 0.40 -6.68
C ALA A 253 10.37 0.48 -7.07
N LEU A 254 10.94 1.69 -7.07
CA LEU A 254 12.38 1.89 -7.30
C LEU A 254 13.22 1.17 -6.23
N TYR A 255 12.87 1.32 -4.96
CA TYR A 255 13.58 0.65 -3.86
C TYR A 255 13.52 -0.88 -3.99
N HIS A 256 12.35 -1.43 -4.33
CA HIS A 256 12.20 -2.85 -4.62
C HIS A 256 13.12 -3.31 -5.77
N PHE A 257 13.20 -2.55 -6.84
CA PHE A 257 14.10 -2.85 -7.95
C PHE A 257 15.58 -2.87 -7.52
N LEU A 258 16.01 -1.88 -6.73
CA LEU A 258 17.38 -1.81 -6.22
C LEU A 258 17.71 -3.00 -5.29
N GLN A 259 16.80 -3.37 -4.38
CA GLN A 259 16.95 -4.55 -3.52
C GLN A 259 17.09 -5.84 -4.34
N ARG A 260 16.25 -6.03 -5.36
CA ARG A 260 16.31 -7.23 -6.23
C ARG A 260 17.63 -7.33 -7.00
N ARG A 261 18.15 -6.20 -7.47
CA ARG A 261 19.48 -6.17 -8.11
C ARG A 261 20.60 -6.54 -7.14
N GLN A 262 20.59 -5.99 -5.95
CA GLN A 262 21.56 -6.33 -4.91
C GLN A 262 21.53 -7.82 -4.55
N ASP A 263 20.34 -8.37 -4.26
CA ASP A 263 20.15 -9.80 -3.95
C ASP A 263 20.70 -10.70 -5.08
N THR A 264 20.54 -10.30 -6.34
CA THR A 264 21.05 -11.06 -7.49
C THR A 264 22.59 -11.00 -7.55
N GLN A 265 23.20 -9.85 -7.32
CA GLN A 265 24.65 -9.69 -7.30
C GLN A 265 25.30 -10.50 -6.18
N GLU A 266 24.72 -10.46 -4.96
CA GLU A 266 25.22 -11.23 -3.83
C GLU A 266 25.15 -12.75 -4.09
N ARG A 267 24.06 -13.24 -4.71
CA ARG A 267 23.94 -14.64 -5.11
C ARG A 267 25.00 -15.06 -6.13
N MET A 268 25.29 -14.25 -7.12
CA MET A 268 26.31 -14.53 -8.13
C MET A 268 27.71 -14.58 -7.52
N GLN A 269 28.04 -13.65 -6.61
CA GLN A 269 29.32 -13.64 -5.91
C GLN A 269 29.51 -14.90 -5.04
N ASN A 270 28.48 -15.29 -4.31
CA ASN A 270 28.51 -16.48 -3.42
C ASN A 270 28.59 -17.80 -4.21
N SER A 271 27.99 -17.89 -5.39
CA SER A 271 28.08 -19.07 -6.26
C SER A 271 29.46 -19.22 -6.91
N GLY A 272 30.14 -18.09 -7.22
CA GLY A 272 31.49 -18.10 -7.79
C GLY A 272 32.60 -18.52 -6.80
N THR A 273 32.36 -18.35 -5.50
CA THR A 273 33.33 -18.75 -4.45
C THR A 273 33.21 -20.22 -4.01
N GLY A 274 32.09 -20.89 -4.36
CA GLY A 274 31.84 -22.30 -3.97
C GLY A 274 32.57 -23.35 -4.82
N GLU A 275 33.05 -23.03 -6.02
CA GLU A 275 33.74 -23.98 -6.89
C GLU A 275 35.27 -24.03 -6.70
N ALA A 276 35.87 -23.06 -6.03
CA ALA A 276 37.31 -23.02 -5.81
C ALA A 276 37.83 -23.93 -4.64
N GLY A 277 36.94 -24.59 -3.91
CA GLY A 277 37.25 -25.37 -2.69
C GLY A 277 37.26 -26.89 -2.84
N LYS A 278 37.02 -27.44 -4.03
CA LYS A 278 36.98 -28.93 -4.23
C LYS A 278 38.04 -29.41 -5.23
N VAL A 279 39.28 -29.01 -5.05
CA VAL A 279 40.44 -29.73 -5.64
C VAL A 279 41.55 -29.70 -4.62
N ARG A 280 41.53 -30.71 -3.71
CA ARG A 280 42.74 -31.33 -3.11
C ARG A 280 42.34 -32.65 -2.49
#